data_b2168efe3774dac30159615bb535be1f
#
_entry.id   b2168efe3774dac30159615bb535be1f
#
_cell.length_a   1.000
_cell.length_b   1.000
_cell.length_c   1.000
_cell.angle_alpha   90.00
_cell.angle_beta   90.00
_cell.angle_gamma   90.00
#
_symmetry.space_group_name_H-M   'P 1'
#
loop_
_entity.id
_entity.type
_entity.pdbx_description
1 polymer ?
#
loop_
_entity_poly.entity_id
_entity_poly.type
_entity_poly.pdbx_seq_one_letter_code
_entity_poly.pdbx_strand_id
1 'polypeptide(L)'
;MDHSFAKEARKIGYDPKLYGYTDTSWDPRYLDGKDEKLFTYESPMEGFDPVCHLPESNPVPWAMYLKEKGFNVSSPHDLYEREKPIKGQGFIHKPFDIPTEHSDTSFLAKRAIEDIKKIASPFFMHISFLRPHPPLFVSQPWHSLISPDDIDLPVVNKTYEELAKDHPFLKEIIRRYTLEKYFSEIF
;
A
#
# COMPACT_ATOMS: atom_id res chain seq x y z
N MET A 1 -5.12 -7.58 -21.03
CA MET A 1 -6.43 -6.92 -20.70
C MET A 1 -6.82 -6.07 -21.89
N ASP A 2 -7.91 -6.43 -22.57
CA ASP A 2 -8.29 -5.76 -23.84
C ASP A 2 -8.84 -4.35 -23.61
N HIS A 3 -9.47 -4.12 -22.46
CA HIS A 3 -10.03 -2.84 -22.06
C HIS A 3 -9.57 -2.46 -20.66
N SER A 4 -9.10 -1.23 -20.50
CA SER A 4 -8.90 -0.56 -19.24
C SER A 4 -9.32 0.90 -19.36
N PHE A 5 -9.71 1.54 -18.28
CA PHE A 5 -10.09 2.95 -18.33
C PHE A 5 -8.93 3.85 -18.81
N ALA A 6 -7.68 3.47 -18.55
CA ALA A 6 -6.51 4.18 -19.05
C ALA A 6 -6.37 4.04 -20.59
N LYS A 7 -6.60 2.83 -21.14
CA LYS A 7 -6.63 2.64 -22.60
C LYS A 7 -7.76 3.42 -23.26
N GLU A 8 -8.95 3.43 -22.66
CA GLU A 8 -10.08 4.19 -23.19
C GLU A 8 -9.81 5.70 -23.16
N ALA A 9 -9.18 6.21 -22.10
CA ALA A 9 -8.76 7.60 -22.05
C ALA A 9 -7.75 7.97 -23.16
N ARG A 10 -6.80 7.05 -23.47
CA ARG A 10 -5.88 7.27 -24.60
C ARG A 10 -6.58 7.38 -25.94
N LYS A 11 -7.65 6.62 -26.18
CA LYS A 11 -8.44 6.68 -27.43
C LYS A 11 -9.09 8.05 -27.67
N ILE A 12 -9.38 8.79 -26.60
CA ILE A 12 -9.96 10.13 -26.67
C ILE A 12 -8.94 11.25 -26.47
N GLY A 13 -7.65 10.92 -26.57
CA GLY A 13 -6.56 11.90 -26.63
C GLY A 13 -5.93 12.29 -25.30
N TYR A 14 -6.27 11.62 -24.20
CA TYR A 14 -5.55 11.81 -22.93
C TYR A 14 -4.25 11.00 -22.90
N ASP A 15 -3.32 11.44 -22.07
CA ASP A 15 -2.10 10.73 -21.73
C ASP A 15 -2.13 10.37 -20.23
N PRO A 16 -2.71 9.21 -19.86
CA PRO A 16 -2.95 8.84 -18.47
C PRO A 16 -1.65 8.62 -17.70
N LYS A 17 -1.43 9.39 -16.64
CA LYS A 17 -0.26 9.30 -15.76
C LYS A 17 -0.60 8.54 -14.48
N LEU A 18 0.35 7.69 -14.04
CA LEU A 18 0.24 6.94 -12.79
C LEU A 18 1.26 7.44 -11.77
N TYR A 19 0.77 7.75 -10.58
CA TYR A 19 1.56 7.98 -9.37
C TYR A 19 1.13 6.95 -8.32
N GLY A 20 2.06 6.17 -7.83
CA GLY A 20 1.77 5.04 -6.96
C GLY A 20 1.77 3.72 -7.72
N TYR A 21 0.78 2.89 -7.50
CA TYR A 21 0.72 1.56 -8.07
C TYR A 21 -0.71 1.18 -8.49
N THR A 22 -0.81 0.05 -9.16
CA THR A 22 -2.08 -0.63 -9.42
C THR A 22 -1.88 -2.12 -9.16
N ASP A 23 -2.85 -2.76 -8.50
CA ASP A 23 -2.85 -4.21 -8.29
C ASP A 23 -3.29 -4.89 -9.59
N THR A 24 -2.37 -4.98 -10.54
CA THR A 24 -2.66 -5.53 -11.86
C THR A 24 -1.66 -6.63 -12.21
N SER A 25 -2.18 -7.83 -12.40
CA SER A 25 -1.40 -8.93 -12.98
C SER A 25 -1.48 -8.91 -14.50
N TRP A 26 -0.40 -9.24 -15.14
CA TRP A 26 -0.41 -9.44 -16.58
C TRP A 26 -1.11 -10.73 -16.97
N ASP A 27 -1.75 -10.74 -18.13
CA ASP A 27 -2.39 -11.94 -18.65
C ASP A 27 -1.31 -12.92 -19.16
N PRO A 28 -1.21 -14.12 -18.58
CA PRO A 28 -0.17 -15.09 -18.95
C PRO A 28 -0.26 -15.58 -20.40
N ARG A 29 -1.40 -15.39 -21.06
CA ARG A 29 -1.58 -15.80 -22.46
C ARG A 29 -0.77 -14.96 -23.44
N TYR A 30 -0.29 -13.79 -23.03
CA TYR A 30 0.45 -12.83 -23.86
C TYR A 30 1.92 -12.68 -23.48
N LEU A 31 2.40 -13.50 -22.54
CA LEU A 31 3.76 -13.44 -22.02
C LEU A 31 4.47 -14.78 -22.19
N ASP A 32 5.79 -14.72 -22.30
CA ASP A 32 6.62 -15.92 -22.16
C ASP A 32 6.50 -16.45 -20.72
N GLY A 33 6.44 -17.78 -20.55
CA GLY A 33 6.29 -18.41 -19.24
C GLY A 33 7.41 -18.13 -18.23
N LYS A 34 8.49 -17.47 -18.66
CA LYS A 34 9.60 -17.02 -17.82
C LYS A 34 9.61 -15.50 -17.60
N ASP A 35 8.65 -14.76 -18.14
CA ASP A 35 8.58 -13.31 -17.99
C ASP A 35 8.33 -12.97 -16.52
N GLU A 36 9.20 -12.13 -15.94
CA GLU A 36 9.10 -11.71 -14.53
C GLU A 36 7.77 -11.04 -14.17
N LYS A 37 7.09 -10.45 -15.15
CA LYS A 37 5.74 -9.86 -14.96
C LYS A 37 4.69 -10.88 -14.55
N LEU A 38 4.94 -12.18 -14.74
CA LEU A 38 4.04 -13.23 -14.27
C LEU A 38 4.12 -13.47 -12.75
N PHE A 39 5.19 -12.98 -12.11
CA PHE A 39 5.46 -13.20 -10.69
C PHE A 39 5.13 -12.01 -9.81
N THR A 40 4.47 -10.99 -10.37
CA THR A 40 3.99 -9.83 -9.62
C THR A 40 2.53 -9.51 -9.97
N TYR A 41 1.80 -8.98 -9.00
CA TYR A 41 0.48 -8.37 -9.19
C TYR A 41 0.54 -6.84 -9.06
N GLU A 42 1.72 -6.26 -8.88
CA GLU A 42 1.92 -4.82 -8.68
C GLU A 42 2.35 -4.10 -9.97
N SER A 43 2.09 -4.70 -11.12
CA SER A 43 2.39 -4.07 -12.41
C SER A 43 1.48 -2.87 -12.66
N PRO A 44 1.99 -1.80 -13.30
CA PRO A 44 1.14 -0.72 -13.79
C PRO A 44 0.06 -1.25 -14.73
N MET A 45 -1.19 -0.85 -14.49
CA MET A 45 -2.30 -1.19 -15.40
C MET A 45 -1.99 -0.68 -16.80
N GLU A 46 -2.21 -1.53 -17.78
CA GLU A 46 -1.94 -1.23 -19.17
C GLU A 46 -2.73 -0.01 -19.66
N GLY A 47 -2.01 0.94 -20.26
CA GLY A 47 -2.56 2.23 -20.70
C GLY A 47 -2.10 3.41 -19.83
N PHE A 48 -1.62 3.18 -18.63
CA PHE A 48 -0.94 4.22 -17.85
C PHE A 48 0.53 4.38 -18.24
N ASP A 49 1.01 5.62 -18.09
CA ASP A 49 2.42 5.96 -18.07
C ASP A 49 2.83 6.15 -16.58
N PRO A 50 3.66 5.25 -16.01
CA PRO A 50 4.05 5.32 -14.60
C PRO A 50 5.13 6.40 -14.40
N VAL A 51 4.71 7.59 -13.98
CA VAL A 51 5.61 8.72 -13.69
C VAL A 51 6.33 8.53 -12.36
N CYS A 52 5.65 7.98 -11.36
CA CYS A 52 6.23 7.61 -10.08
C CYS A 52 5.63 6.28 -9.64
N HIS A 53 6.24 5.18 -10.07
CA HIS A 53 5.79 3.84 -9.67
C HIS A 53 6.27 3.54 -8.26
N LEU A 54 5.32 3.34 -7.34
CA LEU A 54 5.60 3.13 -5.91
C LEU A 54 4.74 1.99 -5.35
N PRO A 55 4.99 0.75 -5.73
CA PRO A 55 4.37 -0.42 -5.11
C PRO A 55 5.01 -0.76 -3.77
N GLU A 56 4.38 -1.63 -2.98
CA GLU A 56 4.93 -2.09 -1.70
C GLU A 56 6.28 -2.80 -1.87
N SER A 57 6.40 -3.62 -2.91
CA SER A 57 7.62 -4.37 -3.21
C SER A 57 8.79 -3.50 -3.65
N ASN A 58 8.55 -2.26 -4.06
CA ASN A 58 9.62 -1.37 -4.55
C ASN A 58 9.48 0.07 -4.05
N PRO A 59 9.86 0.36 -2.80
CA PRO A 59 9.84 1.71 -2.22
C PRO A 59 11.04 2.57 -2.63
N VAL A 60 11.84 2.17 -3.60
CA VAL A 60 13.08 2.86 -4.02
C VAL A 60 12.87 4.36 -4.31
N PRO A 61 11.84 4.82 -5.05
CA PRO A 61 11.64 6.24 -5.31
C PRO A 61 11.49 7.06 -4.02
N TRP A 62 10.77 6.54 -3.05
CA TRP A 62 10.59 7.19 -1.75
C TRP A 62 11.87 7.11 -0.91
N ALA A 63 12.57 5.99 -0.90
CA ALA A 63 13.84 5.82 -0.20
C ALA A 63 14.91 6.83 -0.68
N MET A 64 15.00 7.06 -1.98
CA MET A 64 15.90 8.07 -2.55
C MET A 64 15.52 9.48 -2.11
N TYR A 65 14.25 9.82 -2.16
CA TYR A 65 13.76 11.10 -1.64
C TYR A 65 14.13 11.29 -0.16
N LEU A 66 13.96 10.27 0.68
CA LEU A 66 14.33 10.35 2.09
C LEU A 66 15.82 10.59 2.29
N LYS A 67 16.68 9.91 1.52
CA LYS A 67 18.14 10.16 1.53
C LYS A 67 18.48 11.58 1.14
N GLU A 68 17.86 12.15 0.12
CA GLU A 68 18.02 13.55 -0.28
C GLU A 68 17.60 14.53 0.82
N LYS A 69 16.64 14.15 1.67
CA LYS A 69 16.21 14.93 2.84
C LYS A 69 17.06 14.69 4.08
N GLY A 70 18.11 13.87 3.99
CA GLY A 70 19.05 13.60 5.09
C GLY A 70 18.64 12.48 6.04
N PHE A 71 17.61 11.70 5.70
CA PHE A 71 17.25 10.53 6.49
C PHE A 71 18.24 9.38 6.26
N ASN A 72 18.55 8.65 7.32
CA ASN A 72 19.36 7.45 7.21
C ASN A 72 18.47 6.29 6.73
N VAL A 73 18.65 5.87 5.50
CA VAL A 73 17.96 4.73 4.89
C VAL A 73 19.01 3.72 4.43
N SER A 74 19.20 2.67 5.18
CA SER A 74 20.21 1.63 4.89
C SER A 74 19.82 0.84 3.65
N SER A 75 18.59 0.35 3.62
CA SER A 75 17.99 -0.33 2.48
C SER A 75 16.57 0.20 2.21
N PRO A 76 16.15 0.34 0.94
CA PRO A 76 14.76 0.70 0.65
C PRO A 76 13.73 -0.25 1.28
N HIS A 77 14.03 -1.54 1.32
CA HIS A 77 13.13 -2.55 1.87
C HIS A 77 12.93 -2.41 3.37
N ASP A 78 13.93 -1.92 4.12
CA ASP A 78 13.84 -1.71 5.57
C ASP A 78 12.76 -0.68 5.93
N LEU A 79 12.37 0.19 4.99
CA LEU A 79 11.32 1.19 5.21
C LEU A 79 9.96 0.59 5.53
N TYR A 80 9.71 -0.63 5.09
CA TYR A 80 8.47 -1.36 5.34
C TYR A 80 8.65 -2.55 6.30
N GLU A 81 9.86 -2.73 6.85
CA GLU A 81 10.07 -3.73 7.89
C GLU A 81 9.37 -3.30 9.18
N ARG A 82 8.65 -4.25 9.74
CA ARG A 82 7.99 -4.06 11.04
C ARG A 82 9.00 -4.27 12.15
N GLU A 83 8.96 -3.42 13.14
CA GLU A 83 9.54 -3.78 14.43
C GLU A 83 8.78 -4.98 15.02
N LYS A 84 9.51 -5.82 15.75
CA LYS A 84 8.87 -6.91 16.48
C LYS A 84 7.88 -6.33 17.49
N PRO A 85 6.65 -6.89 17.56
CA PRO A 85 5.68 -6.43 18.54
C PRO A 85 6.20 -6.60 19.95
N ILE A 86 5.93 -5.61 20.78
CA ILE A 86 6.17 -5.73 22.22
C ILE A 86 4.96 -6.42 22.84
N LYS A 87 5.22 -7.42 23.69
CA LYS A 87 4.15 -8.16 24.38
C LYS A 87 3.15 -7.21 25.04
N GLY A 88 1.87 -7.36 24.70
CA GLY A 88 0.79 -6.55 25.25
C GLY A 88 0.60 -5.18 24.59
N GLN A 89 1.39 -4.79 23.57
CA GLN A 89 1.29 -3.48 22.93
C GLN A 89 0.85 -3.53 21.45
N GLY A 90 0.87 -4.70 20.83
CA GLY A 90 0.56 -4.82 19.41
C GLY A 90 1.64 -4.22 18.49
N PHE A 91 1.34 -4.19 17.18
CA PHE A 91 2.30 -3.75 16.15
C PHE A 91 2.45 -2.24 16.02
N ILE A 92 1.48 -1.46 16.46
CA ILE A 92 1.45 0.00 16.30
C ILE A 92 1.61 0.66 17.68
N HIS A 93 2.58 0.21 18.46
CA HIS A 93 2.79 0.72 19.82
C HIS A 93 3.52 2.06 19.86
N LYS A 94 4.20 2.44 18.79
CA LYS A 94 4.88 3.73 18.64
C LYS A 94 4.60 4.37 17.30
N PRO A 95 4.71 5.72 17.19
CA PRO A 95 4.61 6.38 15.90
C PRO A 95 5.74 5.96 14.96
N PHE A 96 5.49 6.05 13.68
CA PHE A 96 6.51 5.85 12.67
C PHE A 96 7.56 6.97 12.72
N ASP A 97 8.84 6.62 12.60
CA ASP A 97 9.96 7.55 12.78
C ASP A 97 10.08 8.59 11.65
N ILE A 98 9.49 8.33 10.48
CA ILE A 98 9.45 9.29 9.39
C ILE A 98 8.31 10.28 9.64
N PRO A 99 8.59 11.61 9.70
CA PRO A 99 7.56 12.63 9.87
C PRO A 99 6.50 12.58 8.77
N THR A 100 5.26 12.97 9.10
CA THR A 100 4.11 12.94 8.17
C THR A 100 4.40 13.63 6.84
N GLU A 101 5.09 14.76 6.85
CA GLU A 101 5.44 15.52 5.64
C GLU A 101 6.45 14.81 4.72
N HIS A 102 7.09 13.76 5.20
CA HIS A 102 8.03 12.92 4.47
C HIS A 102 7.53 11.48 4.28
N SER A 103 6.31 11.16 4.73
CA SER A 103 5.70 9.84 4.51
C SER A 103 5.60 9.51 3.02
N ASP A 104 5.46 8.23 2.69
CA ASP A 104 5.21 7.74 1.33
C ASP A 104 4.00 8.43 0.68
N THR A 105 2.92 8.59 1.43
CA THR A 105 1.71 9.31 1.01
C THR A 105 1.98 10.77 0.69
N SER A 106 2.69 11.49 1.59
CA SER A 106 3.03 12.91 1.37
C SER A 106 4.02 13.10 0.23
N PHE A 107 4.99 12.20 0.08
CA PHE A 107 5.93 12.19 -1.04
C PHE A 107 5.19 12.07 -2.37
N LEU A 108 4.31 11.09 -2.48
CA LEU A 108 3.57 10.83 -3.71
C LEU A 108 2.62 12.00 -4.06
N ALA A 109 1.91 12.53 -3.07
CA ALA A 109 1.05 13.70 -3.24
C ALA A 109 1.83 14.93 -3.73
N LYS A 110 3.00 15.22 -3.14
CA LYS A 110 3.86 16.34 -3.56
C LYS A 110 4.32 16.18 -5.00
N ARG A 111 4.77 14.97 -5.40
CA ARG A 111 5.16 14.69 -6.79
C ARG A 111 4.03 14.98 -7.77
N ALA A 112 2.84 14.48 -7.49
CA ALA A 112 1.67 14.71 -8.33
C ALA A 112 1.30 16.20 -8.42
N ILE A 113 1.31 16.93 -7.28
CA ILE A 113 1.00 18.36 -7.23
C ILE A 113 2.03 19.18 -8.03
N GLU A 114 3.33 18.86 -7.94
CA GLU A 114 4.38 19.53 -8.71
C GLU A 114 4.15 19.39 -10.21
N ASP A 115 3.70 18.24 -10.65
CA ASP A 115 3.46 17.99 -12.08
C ASP A 115 2.14 18.61 -12.55
N ILE A 116 1.07 18.56 -11.74
CA ILE A 116 -0.19 19.26 -12.03
C ILE A 116 0.04 20.75 -12.29
N LYS A 117 0.90 21.41 -11.50
CA LYS A 117 1.22 22.84 -11.65
C LYS A 117 1.88 23.18 -12.99
N LYS A 118 2.48 22.21 -13.68
CA LYS A 118 3.17 22.39 -14.97
C LYS A 118 2.28 22.08 -16.18
N ILE A 119 1.14 21.44 -15.95
CA ILE A 119 0.24 20.98 -17.02
C ILE A 119 -0.66 22.13 -17.48
N ALA A 120 -0.61 22.47 -18.77
CA ALA A 120 -1.41 23.55 -19.37
C ALA A 120 -2.68 23.07 -20.09
N SER A 121 -2.89 21.78 -20.21
CA SER A 121 -4.01 21.17 -20.96
C SER A 121 -4.84 20.24 -20.05
N PRO A 122 -6.03 19.85 -20.46
CA PRO A 122 -6.77 18.81 -19.76
C PRO A 122 -5.91 17.56 -19.56
N PHE A 123 -5.89 17.01 -18.35
CA PHE A 123 -5.07 15.85 -18.00
C PHE A 123 -5.89 14.73 -17.37
N PHE A 124 -5.34 13.54 -17.43
CA PHE A 124 -5.82 12.38 -16.70
C PHE A 124 -4.69 11.83 -15.84
N MET A 125 -4.88 11.87 -14.54
CA MET A 125 -3.89 11.44 -13.56
C MET A 125 -4.53 10.52 -12.52
N HIS A 126 -3.91 9.38 -12.28
CA HIS A 126 -4.30 8.44 -11.24
C HIS A 126 -3.24 8.45 -10.13
N ILE A 127 -3.67 8.76 -8.92
CA ILE A 127 -2.80 8.79 -7.75
C ILE A 127 -3.29 7.70 -6.80
N SER A 128 -2.47 6.67 -6.61
CA SER A 128 -2.79 5.52 -5.77
C SER A 128 -1.87 5.49 -4.56
N PHE A 129 -2.43 5.73 -3.39
CA PHE A 129 -1.72 5.66 -2.12
C PHE A 129 -1.70 4.23 -1.59
N LEU A 130 -0.55 3.80 -1.07
CA LEU A 130 -0.44 2.49 -0.44
C LEU A 130 -1.23 2.44 0.89
N ARG A 131 -1.18 3.52 1.68
CA ARG A 131 -1.87 3.57 2.98
C ARG A 131 -3.39 3.67 2.82
N PRO A 132 -4.17 2.93 3.66
CA PRO A 132 -3.84 2.24 4.91
C PRO A 132 -3.44 0.75 4.80
N HIS A 133 -2.87 0.28 3.69
CA HIS A 133 -2.40 -1.09 3.55
C HIS A 133 -1.30 -1.43 4.58
N PRO A 134 -1.24 -2.65 5.16
CA PRO A 134 -0.09 -3.11 5.93
C PRO A 134 1.23 -2.99 5.14
N PRO A 135 2.37 -2.85 5.82
CA PRO A 135 2.53 -2.71 7.27
C PRO A 135 1.96 -1.39 7.80
N LEU A 136 1.28 -1.47 8.96
CA LEU A 136 0.51 -0.36 9.50
C LEU A 136 1.45 0.64 10.19
N PHE A 137 1.98 1.59 9.44
CA PHE A 137 2.80 2.69 9.93
C PHE A 137 2.01 3.98 9.97
N VAL A 138 2.04 4.68 11.08
CA VAL A 138 1.36 5.96 11.28
C VAL A 138 2.29 6.94 11.98
N SER A 139 2.62 8.03 11.32
CA SER A 139 3.45 9.10 11.88
C SER A 139 2.64 10.00 12.80
N GLN A 140 3.33 10.73 13.69
CA GLN A 140 2.70 11.82 14.43
C GLN A 140 2.27 12.95 13.47
N PRO A 141 1.14 13.67 13.75
CA PRO A 141 0.28 13.51 14.94
C PRO A 141 -0.80 12.42 14.81
N TRP A 142 -0.93 11.80 13.66
CA TRP A 142 -2.02 10.87 13.33
C TRP A 142 -2.02 9.61 14.18
N HIS A 143 -0.84 9.16 14.60
CA HIS A 143 -0.69 7.97 15.46
C HIS A 143 -1.46 8.09 16.78
N SER A 144 -1.51 9.29 17.35
CA SER A 144 -2.14 9.53 18.66
C SER A 144 -3.48 10.28 18.55
N LEU A 145 -4.04 10.37 17.33
CA LEU A 145 -5.28 11.11 17.10
C LEU A 145 -6.51 10.40 17.68
N ILE A 146 -6.49 9.08 17.66
CA ILE A 146 -7.59 8.25 18.14
C ILE A 146 -7.07 7.42 19.30
N SER A 147 -7.73 7.52 20.47
CA SER A 147 -7.45 6.63 21.59
C SER A 147 -8.16 5.29 21.40
N PRO A 148 -7.52 4.17 21.71
CA PRO A 148 -8.22 2.88 21.77
C PRO A 148 -9.45 2.89 22.69
N ASP A 149 -9.42 3.70 23.74
CA ASP A 149 -10.53 3.85 24.71
C ASP A 149 -11.77 4.54 24.12
N ASP A 150 -11.60 5.26 23.01
CA ASP A 150 -12.69 5.95 22.29
C ASP A 150 -13.38 5.04 21.25
N ILE A 151 -12.92 3.79 21.11
CA ILE A 151 -13.44 2.87 20.09
C ILE A 151 -14.31 1.81 20.75
N ASP A 152 -15.58 1.75 20.32
CA ASP A 152 -16.46 0.66 20.73
C ASP A 152 -15.92 -0.68 20.25
N LEU A 153 -15.95 -1.67 21.14
CA LEU A 153 -15.57 -3.02 20.76
C LEU A 153 -16.52 -3.57 19.68
N PRO A 154 -16.00 -4.31 18.69
CA PRO A 154 -16.83 -4.95 17.70
C PRO A 154 -17.87 -5.85 18.37
N VAL A 155 -19.09 -5.86 17.86
CA VAL A 155 -20.12 -6.79 18.30
C VAL A 155 -19.73 -8.20 17.88
N VAL A 156 -18.99 -8.89 18.74
CA VAL A 156 -18.56 -10.27 18.53
C VAL A 156 -19.38 -11.14 19.48
N ASN A 157 -20.28 -11.95 18.90
CA ASN A 157 -21.14 -12.86 19.65
C ASN A 157 -20.86 -14.33 19.34
N LYS A 158 -19.79 -14.61 18.62
CA LYS A 158 -19.36 -15.95 18.22
C LYS A 158 -17.86 -16.15 18.44
N THR A 159 -17.49 -17.36 18.83
CA THR A 159 -16.08 -17.78 18.86
C THR A 159 -15.53 -18.01 17.45
N TYR A 160 -14.22 -18.11 17.30
CA TYR A 160 -13.59 -18.46 16.01
C TYR A 160 -14.04 -19.85 15.52
N GLU A 161 -14.24 -20.80 16.42
CA GLU A 161 -14.72 -22.14 16.12
C GLU A 161 -16.17 -22.12 15.61
N GLU A 162 -17.00 -21.25 16.14
CA GLU A 162 -18.37 -21.06 15.68
C GLU A 162 -18.39 -20.38 14.31
N LEU A 163 -17.60 -19.32 14.11
CA LEU A 163 -17.45 -18.65 12.81
C LEU A 163 -16.93 -19.60 11.73
N ALA A 164 -15.99 -20.49 12.07
CA ALA A 164 -15.45 -21.48 11.14
C ALA A 164 -16.48 -22.53 10.70
N LYS A 165 -17.55 -22.74 11.48
CA LYS A 165 -18.67 -23.62 11.11
C LYS A 165 -19.68 -22.95 10.18
N ASP A 166 -19.79 -21.64 10.23
CA ASP A 166 -20.78 -20.89 9.45
C ASP A 166 -20.47 -20.92 7.94
N HIS A 167 -19.18 -20.90 7.56
CA HIS A 167 -18.80 -20.89 6.15
C HIS A 167 -17.38 -21.43 5.91
N PRO A 168 -17.17 -22.27 4.87
CA PRO A 168 -15.84 -22.82 4.55
C PRO A 168 -14.77 -21.75 4.31
N PHE A 169 -15.13 -20.60 3.77
CA PHE A 169 -14.22 -19.45 3.56
C PHE A 169 -13.74 -18.90 4.90
N LEU A 170 -14.63 -18.70 5.88
CA LEU A 170 -14.25 -18.23 7.21
C LEU A 170 -13.32 -19.22 7.91
N LYS A 171 -13.58 -20.52 7.78
CA LYS A 171 -12.68 -21.55 8.28
C LYS A 171 -11.27 -21.42 7.72
N GLU A 172 -11.14 -21.20 6.41
CA GLU A 172 -9.85 -21.06 5.76
C GLU A 172 -9.16 -19.76 6.12
N ILE A 173 -9.90 -18.64 6.21
CA ILE A 173 -9.37 -17.35 6.68
C ILE A 173 -8.81 -17.47 8.10
N ILE A 174 -9.58 -18.02 9.04
CA ILE A 174 -9.15 -18.22 10.44
C ILE A 174 -7.89 -19.09 10.49
N ARG A 175 -7.82 -20.15 9.68
CA ARG A 175 -6.64 -21.03 9.61
C ARG A 175 -5.39 -20.31 9.11
N ARG A 176 -5.53 -19.43 8.12
CA ARG A 176 -4.39 -18.69 7.50
C ARG A 176 -3.95 -17.50 8.31
N TYR A 177 -4.90 -16.82 8.91
CA TYR A 177 -4.71 -15.53 9.58
C TYR A 177 -4.98 -15.68 11.07
N THR A 178 -4.14 -16.47 11.75
CA THR A 178 -4.21 -16.57 13.21
C THR A 178 -3.80 -15.26 13.85
N LEU A 179 -4.40 -14.93 14.99
CA LEU A 179 -4.02 -13.75 15.77
C LEU A 179 -2.51 -13.73 16.07
N GLU A 180 -1.93 -14.89 16.35
CA GLU A 180 -0.50 -15.06 16.61
C GLU A 180 0.38 -14.64 15.44
N LYS A 181 -0.07 -14.80 14.20
CA LYS A 181 0.65 -14.38 13.00
C LYS A 181 0.68 -12.85 12.86
N TYR A 182 -0.39 -12.17 13.26
CA TYR A 182 -0.51 -10.71 13.16
C TYR A 182 -0.22 -10.00 14.47
N PHE A 183 -0.40 -10.67 15.57
CA PHE A 183 -0.27 -10.13 16.93
C PHE A 183 0.52 -11.09 17.81
N SER A 184 1.53 -11.78 17.25
CA SER A 184 2.36 -12.72 18.00
C SER A 184 2.84 -12.03 19.28
N GLU A 185 2.42 -12.54 20.45
CA GLU A 185 2.81 -12.11 21.77
C GLU A 185 1.86 -11.13 22.49
N ILE A 186 0.64 -10.89 21.99
CA ILE A 186 -0.36 -10.13 22.75
C ILE A 186 -1.10 -11.00 23.78
N PHE A 187 -1.02 -12.32 23.65
CA PHE A 187 -1.70 -13.29 24.53
C PHE A 187 -0.72 -14.13 25.33
#